data_8d47dbb0254ec263a5d196e25265ecc2
#
_entry.id   8d47dbb0254ec263a5d196e25265ecc2
#
_cell.length_a   1.000
_cell.length_b   1.000
_cell.length_c   1.000
_cell.angle_alpha   90.00
_cell.angle_beta   90.00
_cell.angle_gamma   90.00
#
_symmetry.space_group_name_H-M   'P 1'
#
loop_
_entity.id
_entity.type
_entity.pdbx_description
1 polymer ?
#
loop_
_entity_poly.entity_id
_entity_poly.type
_entity_poly.pdbx_seq_one_letter_code
_entity_poly.pdbx_strand_id
1 'polypeptide(L)'
;MSGPPETSPGAAPGQPTAPADARFRPDGGDGLFGTPGAAAGPYPAPAGGFGVPVTYERREPRQRVWPPGKAEWVTAAVVIGALAVIGAAVAPLWVHLAPRLAFRVDQPGRALPVIPEAEEYIGADGRFVFITLVVGLLAGLACWLVRRGRGPLVLLALAVGGLLGAVITWRLGMRIGTGYQPADLQHVGKIVYQPLTLRAKSALVVEPVAAVLAYLLGVGFTARNDLGQNRGTSSGSG
;
A
#
# COMPACT_ATOMS: atom_id res chain seq x y z
N MET A 1 3.72 34.84 52.70
CA MET A 1 2.55 34.18 53.27
C MET A 1 1.34 34.72 52.54
N SER A 2 0.82 33.99 51.59
CA SER A 2 -0.53 34.10 51.04
C SER A 2 -0.57 33.14 49.84
N GLY A 3 -1.24 32.03 50.01
CA GLY A 3 -1.41 31.00 48.96
C GLY A 3 -2.44 31.45 47.93
N PRO A 4 -2.38 30.89 46.71
CA PRO A 4 -3.37 31.15 45.67
C PRO A 4 -4.66 30.34 45.92
N PRO A 5 -5.83 30.84 45.46
CA PRO A 5 -7.12 30.19 45.68
C PRO A 5 -7.31 29.00 44.79
N GLU A 6 -7.89 27.94 45.35
CA GLU A 6 -8.40 26.76 44.67
C GLU A 6 -9.57 27.14 43.77
N THR A 7 -9.47 26.81 42.46
CA THR A 7 -10.60 26.86 41.52
C THR A 7 -11.27 25.50 41.46
N SER A 8 -12.54 25.46 41.86
CA SER A 8 -13.48 24.35 41.76
C SER A 8 -13.64 23.86 40.32
N PRO A 9 -13.79 22.56 40.08
CA PRO A 9 -14.10 22.02 38.73
C PRO A 9 -15.58 22.26 38.40
N GLY A 10 -15.79 22.99 37.31
CA GLY A 10 -17.12 23.25 36.76
C GLY A 10 -17.76 22.01 36.20
N ALA A 11 -19.06 21.89 36.43
CA ALA A 11 -19.97 20.83 36.05
C ALA A 11 -20.03 20.63 34.52
N ALA A 12 -20.03 19.35 34.12
CA ALA A 12 -20.30 18.93 32.76
C ALA A 12 -21.79 19.16 32.41
N PRO A 13 -22.12 19.66 31.20
CA PRO A 13 -23.49 19.74 30.74
C PRO A 13 -24.00 18.40 30.24
N GLY A 14 -25.25 18.12 30.61
CA GLY A 14 -26.10 16.97 30.46
C GLY A 14 -26.01 16.15 29.18
N GLN A 15 -25.94 14.87 29.38
CA GLN A 15 -26.33 13.85 28.40
C GLN A 15 -27.86 13.89 28.24
N PRO A 16 -28.38 13.83 26.99
CA PRO A 16 -29.80 13.61 26.80
C PRO A 16 -30.12 12.13 27.08
N THR A 17 -31.00 11.93 28.05
CA THR A 17 -31.64 10.65 28.36
C THR A 17 -32.49 10.18 27.20
N ALA A 18 -32.17 9.01 26.64
CA ALA A 18 -33.04 8.33 25.71
C ALA A 18 -34.31 7.84 26.44
N PRO A 19 -35.51 7.98 25.85
CA PRO A 19 -36.72 7.38 26.40
C PRO A 19 -36.68 5.87 26.17
N ALA A 20 -36.88 5.14 27.25
CA ALA A 20 -37.17 3.73 27.25
C ALA A 20 -38.58 3.48 26.68
N ASP A 21 -38.79 2.28 26.14
CA ASP A 21 -40.04 1.71 25.73
C ASP A 21 -40.71 2.16 24.43
N ALA A 22 -40.19 1.65 23.32
CA ALA A 22 -41.01 1.28 22.20
C ALA A 22 -40.86 -0.23 21.93
N ARG A 23 -41.70 -1.03 22.58
CA ARG A 23 -41.92 -2.44 22.24
C ARG A 23 -42.42 -2.47 20.81
N PHE A 24 -41.59 -2.92 19.90
CA PHE A 24 -41.98 -3.22 18.52
C PHE A 24 -42.89 -4.48 18.58
N ARG A 25 -44.19 -4.27 18.47
CA ARG A 25 -45.20 -5.28 18.29
C ARG A 25 -45.28 -5.53 16.78
N PRO A 26 -45.05 -6.76 16.30
CA PRO A 26 -45.34 -7.11 14.94
C PRO A 26 -46.84 -7.34 14.81
N ASP A 27 -47.59 -6.28 14.52
CA ASP A 27 -48.91 -6.44 14.03
C ASP A 27 -48.86 -6.93 12.59
N GLY A 28 -49.56 -8.05 12.36
CA GLY A 28 -49.83 -8.64 11.08
C GLY A 28 -50.51 -7.63 10.17
N GLY A 29 -49.82 -7.21 9.12
CA GLY A 29 -50.34 -6.45 7.98
C GLY A 29 -50.31 -7.36 6.77
N ASP A 30 -51.42 -8.03 6.57
CA ASP A 30 -51.76 -8.77 5.36
C ASP A 30 -51.61 -7.90 4.13
N GLY A 31 -50.98 -8.44 3.10
CA GLY A 31 -51.34 -8.08 1.74
C GLY A 31 -50.60 -6.95 1.11
N LEU A 32 -49.53 -7.25 0.38
CA LEU A 32 -49.23 -6.55 -0.88
C LEU A 32 -48.26 -7.32 -1.82
N PHE A 33 -47.94 -8.56 -1.51
CA PHE A 33 -47.36 -9.48 -2.53
C PHE A 33 -48.28 -10.68 -2.68
N GLY A 34 -49.36 -10.44 -3.44
CA GLY A 34 -50.21 -11.51 -3.91
C GLY A 34 -49.35 -12.47 -4.72
N THR A 35 -49.31 -13.71 -4.32
CA THR A 35 -48.94 -14.83 -5.18
C THR A 35 -49.77 -14.67 -6.47
N PRO A 36 -49.19 -14.62 -7.68
CA PRO A 36 -49.96 -14.70 -8.90
C PRO A 36 -50.66 -16.06 -8.91
N GLY A 37 -51.93 -16.04 -8.57
CA GLY A 37 -52.79 -17.19 -8.77
C GLY A 37 -52.72 -17.60 -10.21
N ALA A 38 -52.51 -18.87 -10.47
CA ALA A 38 -52.57 -19.49 -11.77
C ALA A 38 -53.97 -19.22 -12.40
N ALA A 39 -54.09 -18.06 -13.09
CA ALA A 39 -55.15 -17.88 -14.06
C ALA A 39 -54.73 -18.68 -15.29
N ALA A 40 -55.32 -19.86 -15.42
CA ALA A 40 -55.28 -20.65 -16.65
C ALA A 40 -55.82 -19.83 -17.81
N GLY A 41 -54.96 -19.15 -18.58
CA GLY A 41 -55.33 -18.52 -19.83
C GLY A 41 -55.54 -19.61 -20.91
N PRO A 42 -56.40 -19.32 -21.91
CA PRO A 42 -56.81 -20.32 -22.92
C PRO A 42 -55.77 -20.52 -24.02
N TYR A 43 -54.48 -20.47 -23.72
CA TYR A 43 -53.46 -20.81 -24.69
C TYR A 43 -53.02 -22.25 -24.49
N PRO A 44 -53.25 -23.16 -25.45
CA PRO A 44 -52.69 -24.50 -25.39
C PRO A 44 -51.18 -24.39 -25.33
N ALA A 45 -50.56 -25.01 -24.32
CA ALA A 45 -49.13 -25.16 -24.27
C ALA A 45 -48.64 -25.87 -25.54
N PRO A 46 -47.58 -25.37 -26.21
CA PRO A 46 -47.03 -26.07 -27.36
C PRO A 46 -46.48 -27.41 -26.89
N ALA A 47 -47.20 -28.47 -27.24
CA ALA A 47 -46.72 -29.84 -27.07
C ALA A 47 -45.55 -30.05 -28.01
N GLY A 48 -44.38 -30.30 -27.48
CA GLY A 48 -43.23 -30.69 -28.29
C GLY A 48 -42.01 -29.75 -28.20
N GLY A 49 -41.65 -29.31 -27.02
CA GLY A 49 -40.31 -28.80 -26.79
C GLY A 49 -39.45 -29.96 -26.29
N PHE A 50 -38.54 -30.46 -27.09
CA PHE A 50 -37.39 -31.20 -26.58
C PHE A 50 -36.58 -30.28 -25.68
N GLY A 51 -37.04 -30.13 -24.47
CA GLY A 51 -36.29 -29.44 -23.40
C GLY A 51 -35.07 -30.31 -23.10
N VAL A 52 -34.01 -30.15 -23.87
CA VAL A 52 -32.70 -30.58 -23.42
C VAL A 52 -32.46 -29.81 -22.10
N PRO A 53 -32.37 -30.50 -20.97
CA PRO A 53 -32.00 -29.80 -19.73
C PRO A 53 -30.61 -29.21 -19.94
N VAL A 54 -30.55 -27.92 -20.22
CA VAL A 54 -29.28 -27.21 -20.24
C VAL A 54 -28.83 -27.18 -18.80
N THR A 55 -28.23 -28.26 -18.34
CA THR A 55 -27.45 -28.28 -17.14
C THR A 55 -26.31 -27.30 -17.38
N TYR A 56 -26.53 -26.08 -16.95
CA TYR A 56 -25.43 -25.13 -16.75
C TYR A 56 -24.58 -25.77 -15.63
N GLU A 57 -23.69 -26.66 -16.02
CA GLU A 57 -22.59 -27.07 -15.19
C GLU A 57 -21.78 -25.81 -14.95
N ARG A 58 -22.19 -25.05 -13.94
CA ARG A 58 -21.41 -23.93 -13.43
C ARG A 58 -20.09 -24.57 -13.02
N ARG A 59 -19.13 -24.59 -13.94
CA ARG A 59 -17.74 -24.84 -13.60
C ARG A 59 -17.37 -23.74 -12.62
N GLU A 60 -17.62 -24.03 -11.35
CA GLU A 60 -17.03 -23.23 -10.29
C GLU A 60 -15.54 -23.20 -10.55
N PRO A 61 -14.95 -22.01 -10.76
CA PRO A 61 -13.52 -21.92 -10.92
C PRO A 61 -12.97 -22.60 -9.67
N ARG A 62 -12.27 -23.73 -9.87
CA ARG A 62 -11.59 -24.42 -8.77
C ARG A 62 -10.80 -23.38 -8.04
N GLN A 63 -11.35 -22.89 -6.94
CA GLN A 63 -10.64 -22.06 -6.01
C GLN A 63 -9.45 -22.91 -5.59
N ARG A 64 -8.29 -22.51 -6.07
CA ARG A 64 -7.03 -23.19 -5.76
C ARG A 64 -6.82 -23.06 -4.28
N VAL A 65 -7.23 -24.10 -3.57
CA VAL A 65 -7.14 -24.17 -2.12
C VAL A 65 -5.65 -24.14 -1.76
N TRP A 66 -5.25 -23.13 -0.98
CA TRP A 66 -3.97 -23.10 -0.28
C TRP A 66 -3.56 -24.52 0.20
N PRO A 67 -2.35 -25.04 -0.06
CA PRO A 67 -1.06 -24.35 0.02
C PRO A 67 -0.45 -24.00 -1.35
N PRO A 68 0.39 -22.92 -1.42
CA PRO A 68 1.08 -22.50 -2.63
C PRO A 68 2.06 -23.59 -3.09
N GLY A 69 2.14 -23.78 -4.40
CA GLY A 69 3.08 -24.73 -5.00
C GLY A 69 4.54 -24.27 -4.84
N LYS A 70 5.49 -25.20 -4.95
CA LYS A 70 6.95 -24.92 -4.87
C LYS A 70 7.37 -23.78 -5.82
N ALA A 71 6.80 -23.71 -7.01
CA ALA A 71 7.07 -22.64 -7.99
C ALA A 71 6.68 -21.25 -7.52
N GLU A 72 5.60 -21.13 -6.72
CA GLU A 72 5.15 -19.84 -6.17
C GLU A 72 6.11 -19.34 -5.08
N TRP A 73 6.62 -20.25 -4.25
CA TRP A 73 7.64 -19.92 -3.24
C TRP A 73 8.95 -19.46 -3.88
N VAL A 74 9.38 -20.13 -4.96
CA VAL A 74 10.58 -19.71 -5.71
C VAL A 74 10.37 -18.32 -6.31
N THR A 75 9.21 -18.05 -6.89
CA THR A 75 8.90 -16.72 -7.43
C THR A 75 8.92 -15.66 -6.34
N ALA A 76 8.32 -15.93 -5.18
CA ALA A 76 8.35 -15.02 -4.04
C ALA A 76 9.78 -14.74 -3.56
N ALA A 77 10.59 -15.77 -3.43
CA ALA A 77 12.00 -15.63 -3.02
C ALA A 77 12.80 -14.80 -4.03
N VAL A 78 12.59 -15.02 -5.33
CA VAL A 78 13.23 -14.24 -6.40
C VAL A 78 12.83 -12.76 -6.33
N VAL A 79 11.54 -12.46 -6.12
CA VAL A 79 11.06 -11.08 -5.99
C VAL A 79 11.69 -10.40 -4.77
N ILE A 80 11.71 -11.05 -3.62
CA ILE A 80 12.31 -10.51 -2.40
C ILE A 80 13.82 -10.29 -2.60
N GLY A 81 14.53 -11.26 -3.17
CA GLY A 81 15.97 -11.17 -3.44
C GLY A 81 16.30 -10.07 -4.43
N ALA A 82 15.52 -9.93 -5.51
CA ALA A 82 15.70 -8.87 -6.50
C ALA A 82 15.52 -7.47 -5.87
N LEU A 83 14.47 -7.27 -5.05
CA LEU A 83 14.24 -6.00 -4.36
C LEU A 83 15.35 -5.68 -3.35
N ALA A 84 15.86 -6.68 -2.65
CA ALA A 84 17.01 -6.51 -1.75
C ALA A 84 18.27 -6.04 -2.52
N VAL A 85 18.57 -6.64 -3.68
CA VAL A 85 19.68 -6.24 -4.54
C VAL A 85 19.50 -4.85 -5.12
N ILE A 86 18.27 -4.53 -5.58
CA ILE A 86 17.92 -3.18 -6.07
C ILE A 86 18.10 -2.17 -4.94
N GLY A 87 17.63 -2.45 -3.73
CA GLY A 87 17.83 -1.58 -2.57
C GLY A 87 19.29 -1.28 -2.28
N ALA A 88 20.16 -2.30 -2.40
CA ALA A 88 21.60 -2.12 -2.25
C ALA A 88 22.19 -1.23 -3.35
N ALA A 89 21.76 -1.41 -4.61
CA ALA A 89 22.21 -0.60 -5.74
C ALA A 89 21.71 0.86 -5.69
N VAL A 90 20.55 1.08 -5.10
CA VAL A 90 19.93 2.41 -4.95
C VAL A 90 20.55 3.21 -3.81
N ALA A 91 21.15 2.56 -2.81
CA ALA A 91 21.76 3.25 -1.68
C ALA A 91 22.80 4.32 -2.08
N PRO A 92 23.80 4.05 -2.94
CA PRO A 92 24.75 5.08 -3.38
C PRO A 92 24.07 6.20 -4.18
N LEU A 93 23.02 5.90 -4.95
CA LEU A 93 22.25 6.92 -5.67
C LEU A 93 21.61 7.92 -4.70
N TRP A 94 20.99 7.41 -3.62
CA TRP A 94 20.46 8.28 -2.57
C TRP A 94 21.54 9.14 -1.92
N VAL A 95 22.69 8.56 -1.60
CA VAL A 95 23.83 9.28 -1.00
C VAL A 95 24.31 10.42 -1.89
N HIS A 96 24.34 10.22 -3.21
CA HIS A 96 24.76 11.25 -4.17
C HIS A 96 23.70 12.33 -4.37
N LEU A 97 22.44 11.97 -4.34
CA LEU A 97 21.34 12.91 -4.56
C LEU A 97 20.92 13.67 -3.31
N ALA A 98 21.16 13.12 -2.11
CA ALA A 98 20.72 13.73 -0.87
C ALA A 98 21.55 15.00 -0.56
N PRO A 99 20.91 16.14 -0.27
CA PRO A 99 21.59 17.32 0.19
C PRO A 99 22.20 17.07 1.55
N ARG A 100 23.41 17.55 1.76
CA ARG A 100 24.12 17.43 3.04
C ARG A 100 24.27 18.79 3.66
N LEU A 101 23.92 18.90 4.93
CA LEU A 101 24.08 20.11 5.72
C LEU A 101 25.58 20.40 5.89
N ALA A 102 25.96 21.62 5.53
CA ALA A 102 27.28 22.15 5.75
C ALA A 102 27.35 22.82 7.13
N PHE A 103 28.36 22.44 7.92
CA PHE A 103 28.67 23.03 9.20
C PHE A 103 30.04 23.70 9.12
N ARG A 104 30.19 24.82 9.79
CA ARG A 104 31.47 25.50 9.95
C ARG A 104 31.99 25.29 11.36
N VAL A 105 33.24 24.88 11.48
CA VAL A 105 33.89 24.73 12.78
C VAL A 105 34.21 26.13 13.30
N ASP A 106 33.54 26.53 14.37
CA ASP A 106 33.72 27.83 15.03
C ASP A 106 34.81 27.76 16.12
N GLN A 107 34.81 26.68 16.87
CA GLN A 107 35.80 26.37 17.90
C GLN A 107 36.18 24.89 17.83
N PRO A 108 37.38 24.52 18.35
CA PRO A 108 37.75 23.11 18.46
C PRO A 108 36.66 22.27 19.12
N GLY A 109 36.15 21.25 18.43
CA GLY A 109 35.07 20.40 18.91
C GLY A 109 33.65 20.96 18.71
N ARG A 110 33.48 22.17 18.18
CA ARG A 110 32.17 22.79 17.95
C ARG A 110 32.00 23.23 16.49
N ALA A 111 30.95 22.75 15.86
CA ALA A 111 30.56 23.18 14.53
C ALA A 111 29.13 23.77 14.56
N LEU A 112 28.94 24.90 13.87
CA LEU A 112 27.67 25.57 13.72
C LEU A 112 27.17 25.39 12.28
N PRO A 113 25.84 25.22 12.06
CA PRO A 113 25.28 25.14 10.72
C PRO A 113 25.53 26.45 9.97
N VAL A 114 25.95 26.35 8.70
CA VAL A 114 26.21 27.51 7.85
C VAL A 114 24.89 28.21 7.51
N ILE A 115 23.80 27.43 7.38
CA ILE A 115 22.44 27.93 7.17
C ILE A 115 21.57 27.31 8.26
N PRO A 116 20.93 28.13 9.13
CA PRO A 116 20.15 27.61 10.27
C PRO A 116 18.84 26.92 9.88
N GLU A 117 18.48 26.89 8.62
CA GLU A 117 17.18 26.42 8.14
C GLU A 117 17.16 24.91 7.88
N ALA A 118 16.05 24.28 8.32
CA ALA A 118 15.88 22.81 8.31
C ALA A 118 15.49 22.22 6.93
N GLU A 119 15.49 23.02 5.85
CA GLU A 119 15.04 22.60 4.52
C GLU A 119 15.83 21.43 3.93
N GLU A 120 17.13 21.38 4.22
CA GLU A 120 18.02 20.32 3.71
C GLU A 120 17.69 18.95 4.33
N TYR A 121 17.18 18.92 5.59
CA TYR A 121 16.72 17.67 6.20
C TYR A 121 15.48 17.12 5.51
N ILE A 122 14.52 18.01 5.20
CA ILE A 122 13.31 17.66 4.47
C ILE A 122 13.67 17.22 3.05
N GLY A 123 14.65 17.88 2.44
CA GLY A 123 15.16 17.55 1.12
C GLY A 123 15.80 16.15 1.03
N ALA A 124 16.53 15.71 2.06
CA ALA A 124 17.14 14.39 2.10
C ALA A 124 16.09 13.27 2.22
N ASP A 125 15.11 13.47 3.11
CA ASP A 125 14.00 12.53 3.32
C ASP A 125 13.08 12.50 2.10
N GLY A 126 12.77 13.66 1.50
CA GLY A 126 11.96 13.75 0.29
C GLY A 126 12.57 13.02 -0.91
N ARG A 127 13.90 13.12 -1.09
CA ARG A 127 14.61 12.37 -2.16
C ARG A 127 14.62 10.87 -1.91
N PHE A 128 14.74 10.44 -0.66
CA PHE A 128 14.59 9.03 -0.30
C PHE A 128 13.20 8.52 -0.67
N VAL A 129 12.14 9.23 -0.26
CA VAL A 129 10.75 8.91 -0.58
C VAL A 129 10.52 8.82 -2.08
N PHE A 130 11.02 9.81 -2.84
CA PHE A 130 10.85 9.83 -4.30
C PHE A 130 11.54 8.63 -4.98
N ILE A 131 12.77 8.33 -4.60
CA ILE A 131 13.54 7.22 -5.17
C ILE A 131 12.85 5.89 -4.84
N THR A 132 12.47 5.66 -3.58
CA THR A 132 11.81 4.42 -3.15
C THR A 132 10.41 4.29 -3.75
N LEU A 133 9.68 5.39 -3.95
CA LEU A 133 8.41 5.42 -4.68
C LEU A 133 8.58 4.90 -6.11
N VAL A 134 9.55 5.44 -6.84
CA VAL A 134 9.83 5.03 -8.24
C VAL A 134 10.23 3.56 -8.30
N VAL A 135 11.11 3.11 -7.40
CA VAL A 135 11.53 1.70 -7.33
C VAL A 135 10.32 0.79 -7.06
N GLY A 136 9.47 1.16 -6.09
CA GLY A 136 8.27 0.40 -5.77
C GLY A 136 7.29 0.32 -6.94
N LEU A 137 7.02 1.44 -7.62
CA LEU A 137 6.14 1.46 -8.80
C LEU A 137 6.67 0.56 -9.92
N LEU A 138 7.97 0.65 -10.22
CA LEU A 138 8.61 -0.18 -11.25
C LEU A 138 8.59 -1.67 -10.89
N ALA A 139 8.82 -2.00 -9.61
CA ALA A 139 8.76 -3.38 -9.12
C ALA A 139 7.35 -3.97 -9.23
N GLY A 140 6.33 -3.23 -8.81
CA GLY A 140 4.93 -3.64 -8.93
C GLY A 140 4.51 -3.84 -10.38
N LEU A 141 4.89 -2.90 -11.27
CA LEU A 141 4.63 -2.99 -12.71
C LEU A 141 5.37 -4.18 -13.34
N ALA A 142 6.63 -4.41 -13.00
CA ALA A 142 7.41 -5.56 -13.48
C ALA A 142 6.76 -6.89 -13.07
N CYS A 143 6.34 -7.02 -11.80
CA CYS A 143 5.63 -8.21 -11.34
C CYS A 143 4.28 -8.41 -12.02
N TRP A 144 3.56 -7.33 -12.38
CA TRP A 144 2.33 -7.42 -13.16
C TRP A 144 2.57 -7.89 -14.59
N LEU A 145 3.65 -7.41 -15.24
CA LEU A 145 4.02 -7.81 -16.61
C LEU A 145 4.45 -9.28 -16.67
N VAL A 146 5.10 -9.78 -15.62
CA VAL A 146 5.48 -11.19 -15.51
C VAL A 146 4.25 -12.03 -15.15
N ARG A 147 3.55 -12.53 -16.19
CA ARG A 147 2.30 -13.31 -16.04
C ARG A 147 2.44 -14.64 -15.27
N ARG A 148 3.64 -15.11 -15.02
CA ARG A 148 3.91 -16.35 -14.28
C ARG A 148 3.75 -16.14 -12.79
N GLY A 149 2.75 -16.78 -12.17
CA GLY A 149 2.58 -16.79 -10.71
C GLY A 149 1.72 -15.66 -10.13
N ARG A 150 0.64 -15.25 -10.81
CA ARG A 150 -0.36 -14.33 -10.24
C ARG A 150 -1.04 -14.99 -9.04
N GLY A 151 -0.67 -14.60 -7.84
CA GLY A 151 -1.24 -15.14 -6.61
C GLY A 151 -1.03 -14.20 -5.42
N PRO A 152 -1.72 -14.43 -4.30
CA PRO A 152 -1.59 -13.61 -3.09
C PRO A 152 -0.16 -13.64 -2.53
N LEU A 153 0.62 -14.68 -2.84
CA LEU A 153 2.00 -14.81 -2.39
C LEU A 153 2.92 -13.76 -3.04
N VAL A 154 2.65 -13.35 -4.30
CA VAL A 154 3.42 -12.29 -4.97
C VAL A 154 3.18 -10.93 -4.31
N LEU A 155 1.93 -10.64 -3.88
CA LEU A 155 1.63 -9.42 -3.12
C LEU A 155 2.42 -9.37 -1.80
N LEU A 156 2.45 -10.49 -1.08
CA LEU A 156 3.22 -10.59 0.15
C LEU A 156 4.72 -10.43 -0.12
N ALA A 157 5.21 -11.04 -1.20
CA ALA A 157 6.62 -10.92 -1.61
C ALA A 157 6.99 -9.46 -1.98
N LEU A 158 6.10 -8.72 -2.66
CA LEU A 158 6.29 -7.30 -2.96
C LEU A 158 6.31 -6.46 -1.67
N ALA A 159 5.40 -6.73 -0.74
CA ALA A 159 5.34 -6.00 0.53
C ALA A 159 6.61 -6.25 1.37
N VAL A 160 6.98 -7.52 1.57
CA VAL A 160 8.16 -7.89 2.36
C VAL A 160 9.45 -7.48 1.65
N GLY A 161 9.55 -7.74 0.34
CA GLY A 161 10.72 -7.41 -0.47
C GLY A 161 10.95 -5.91 -0.56
N GLY A 162 9.89 -5.11 -0.78
CA GLY A 162 9.99 -3.66 -0.80
C GLY A 162 10.41 -3.08 0.54
N LEU A 163 9.84 -3.59 1.65
CA LEU A 163 10.29 -3.17 2.98
C LEU A 163 11.77 -3.51 3.22
N LEU A 164 12.18 -4.72 2.86
CA LEU A 164 13.57 -5.15 2.98
C LEU A 164 14.50 -4.29 2.10
N GLY A 165 14.12 -4.01 0.85
CA GLY A 165 14.84 -3.13 -0.07
C GLY A 165 15.02 -1.73 0.50
N ALA A 166 13.94 -1.11 0.99
CA ALA A 166 13.98 0.20 1.62
C ALA A 166 14.89 0.23 2.86
N VAL A 167 14.83 -0.80 3.72
CA VAL A 167 15.70 -0.92 4.90
C VAL A 167 17.16 -1.06 4.51
N ILE A 168 17.47 -1.86 3.48
CA ILE A 168 18.83 -2.01 2.95
C ILE A 168 19.33 -0.68 2.40
N THR A 169 18.53 0.00 1.57
CA THR A 169 18.86 1.32 1.04
C THR A 169 19.19 2.31 2.17
N TRP A 170 18.34 2.37 3.19
CA TRP A 170 18.55 3.22 4.35
C TRP A 170 19.83 2.87 5.11
N ARG A 171 20.00 1.60 5.52
CA ARG A 171 21.15 1.16 6.32
C ARG A 171 22.47 1.31 5.59
N LEU A 172 22.50 0.92 4.31
CA LEU A 172 23.69 1.01 3.49
C LEU A 172 24.00 2.47 3.14
N GLY A 173 22.97 3.27 2.82
CA GLY A 173 23.12 4.70 2.56
C GLY A 173 23.71 5.47 3.73
N MET A 174 23.29 5.17 4.98
CA MET A 174 23.90 5.76 6.18
C MET A 174 25.35 5.32 6.38
N ARG A 175 25.71 4.09 6.01
CA ARG A 175 27.10 3.60 6.10
C ARG A 175 28.02 4.23 5.06
N ILE A 176 27.51 4.49 3.85
CA ILE A 176 28.26 5.13 2.77
C ILE A 176 28.31 6.65 2.97
N GLY A 177 27.19 7.23 3.40
CA GLY A 177 27.02 8.67 3.63
C GLY A 177 27.64 9.15 4.94
N THR A 178 28.85 8.70 5.27
CA THR A 178 29.59 9.16 6.45
C THR A 178 29.83 10.66 6.40
N GLY A 179 29.64 11.31 7.54
CA GLY A 179 29.89 12.74 7.69
C GLY A 179 31.31 13.02 8.18
N TYR A 180 31.46 14.18 8.84
CA TYR A 180 32.71 14.60 9.46
C TYR A 180 33.18 13.61 10.54
N GLN A 181 34.50 13.50 10.67
CA GLN A 181 35.14 12.76 11.76
C GLN A 181 35.50 13.72 12.90
N PRO A 182 35.68 13.21 14.14
CA PRO A 182 36.08 14.03 15.29
C PRO A 182 37.36 14.86 15.06
N ALA A 183 38.29 14.33 14.25
CA ALA A 183 39.51 15.03 13.86
C ALA A 183 39.25 16.29 13.01
N ASP A 184 38.18 16.27 12.20
CA ASP A 184 37.81 17.42 11.34
C ASP A 184 37.34 18.62 12.18
N LEU A 185 36.79 18.38 13.38
CA LEU A 185 36.31 19.43 14.28
C LEU A 185 37.44 20.17 15.02
N GLN A 186 38.68 19.73 14.90
CA GLN A 186 39.83 20.42 15.48
C GLN A 186 40.31 21.61 14.66
N HIS A 187 39.90 21.70 13.39
CA HIS A 187 40.35 22.73 12.49
C HIS A 187 39.30 23.86 12.36
N VAL A 188 39.52 24.95 13.09
CA VAL A 188 38.64 26.13 13.06
C VAL A 188 38.59 26.72 11.65
N GLY A 189 37.39 27.06 11.21
CA GLY A 189 37.12 27.59 9.86
C GLY A 189 36.85 26.51 8.79
N LYS A 190 37.10 25.22 9.09
CA LYS A 190 36.82 24.13 8.15
C LYS A 190 35.33 23.94 7.96
N ILE A 191 34.90 23.72 6.71
CA ILE A 191 33.53 23.30 6.38
C ILE A 191 33.47 21.78 6.45
N VAL A 192 32.53 21.25 7.23
CA VAL A 192 32.31 19.82 7.42
C VAL A 192 30.87 19.51 7.09
N TYR A 193 30.61 18.30 6.58
CA TYR A 193 29.27 17.89 6.21
C TYR A 193 28.70 16.89 7.23
N GLN A 194 27.45 17.07 7.59
CA GLN A 194 26.77 16.15 8.50
C GLN A 194 26.62 14.77 7.89
N PRO A 195 26.68 13.68 8.69
CA PRO A 195 26.35 12.34 8.24
C PRO A 195 24.91 12.29 7.75
N LEU A 196 24.68 11.53 6.68
CA LEU A 196 23.35 11.32 6.12
C LEU A 196 22.48 10.56 7.13
N THR A 197 21.33 11.12 7.47
CA THR A 197 20.38 10.53 8.40
C THR A 197 18.98 10.58 7.81
N LEU A 198 18.22 9.50 7.93
CA LEU A 198 16.79 9.46 7.61
C LEU A 198 16.02 9.74 8.91
N ARG A 199 15.33 10.88 8.97
CA ARG A 199 14.51 11.28 10.13
C ARG A 199 13.12 10.67 10.06
N ALA A 200 12.50 10.70 8.89
CA ALA A 200 11.18 10.14 8.66
C ALA A 200 11.24 8.63 8.41
N LYS A 201 11.27 7.80 9.45
CA LYS A 201 11.28 6.34 9.32
C LYS A 201 10.03 5.78 8.61
N SER A 202 8.93 6.52 8.63
CA SER A 202 7.72 6.21 7.85
C SER A 202 7.98 6.15 6.33
N ALA A 203 9.02 6.83 5.85
CA ALA A 203 9.43 6.76 4.45
C ALA A 203 9.78 5.32 3.97
N LEU A 204 10.17 4.44 4.89
CA LEU A 204 10.47 3.03 4.57
C LEU A 204 9.25 2.24 4.06
N VAL A 205 8.03 2.70 4.38
CA VAL A 205 6.80 2.04 3.96
C VAL A 205 6.36 2.47 2.54
N VAL A 206 6.94 3.53 2.00
CA VAL A 206 6.56 4.07 0.68
C VAL A 206 6.82 3.05 -0.44
N GLU A 207 7.98 2.41 -0.44
CA GLU A 207 8.36 1.43 -1.46
C GLU A 207 7.40 0.23 -1.52
N PRO A 208 7.11 -0.49 -0.41
CA PRO A 208 6.18 -1.61 -0.46
C PRO A 208 4.75 -1.19 -0.80
N VAL A 209 4.28 -0.05 -0.31
CA VAL A 209 2.95 0.46 -0.64
C VAL A 209 2.85 0.78 -2.13
N ALA A 210 3.83 1.48 -2.70
CA ALA A 210 3.88 1.79 -4.13
C ALA A 210 3.92 0.52 -4.99
N ALA A 211 4.72 -0.48 -4.60
CA ALA A 211 4.83 -1.75 -5.32
C ALA A 211 3.50 -2.52 -5.34
N VAL A 212 2.86 -2.65 -4.17
CA VAL A 212 1.56 -3.33 -4.04
C VAL A 212 0.48 -2.60 -4.82
N LEU A 213 0.40 -1.26 -4.71
CA LEU A 213 -0.58 -0.46 -5.43
C LEU A 213 -0.41 -0.57 -6.94
N ALA A 214 0.82 -0.45 -7.46
CA ALA A 214 1.10 -0.59 -8.89
C ALA A 214 0.69 -1.97 -9.42
N TYR A 215 0.99 -3.03 -8.67
CA TYR A 215 0.57 -4.38 -9.02
C TYR A 215 -0.95 -4.55 -9.03
N LEU A 216 -1.65 -4.08 -7.99
CA LEU A 216 -3.11 -4.17 -7.87
C LEU A 216 -3.82 -3.39 -8.98
N LEU A 217 -3.34 -2.19 -9.30
CA LEU A 217 -3.87 -1.40 -10.42
C LEU A 217 -3.70 -2.14 -11.73
N GLY A 218 -2.52 -2.70 -11.99
CA GLY A 218 -2.27 -3.50 -13.20
C GLY A 218 -3.21 -4.71 -13.32
N VAL A 219 -3.44 -5.44 -12.24
CA VAL A 219 -4.39 -6.57 -12.21
C VAL A 219 -5.82 -6.09 -12.44
N GLY A 220 -6.23 -4.99 -11.80
CA GLY A 220 -7.57 -4.43 -11.94
C GLY A 220 -7.90 -3.99 -13.38
N PHE A 221 -6.95 -3.37 -14.06
CA PHE A 221 -7.13 -3.00 -15.49
C PHE A 221 -7.26 -4.21 -16.41
N THR A 222 -6.51 -5.28 -16.13
CA THR A 222 -6.59 -6.51 -16.95
C THR A 222 -7.93 -7.22 -16.79
N ALA A 223 -8.46 -7.30 -15.58
CA ALA A 223 -9.74 -7.93 -15.28
C ALA A 223 -10.93 -7.22 -15.98
N ARG A 224 -10.85 -5.90 -16.16
CA ARG A 224 -11.89 -5.12 -16.85
C ARG A 224 -11.96 -5.40 -18.34
N ASN A 225 -10.82 -5.65 -19.00
CA ASN A 225 -10.78 -5.92 -20.44
C ASN A 225 -11.42 -7.26 -20.78
N ASP A 226 -11.31 -8.27 -19.93
CA ASP A 226 -11.91 -9.59 -20.14
C ASP A 226 -13.45 -9.57 -20.02
N LEU A 227 -14.02 -8.65 -19.24
CA LEU A 227 -15.47 -8.50 -19.12
C LEU A 227 -16.13 -7.79 -20.32
N GLY A 228 -15.34 -7.05 -21.11
CA GLY A 228 -15.82 -6.33 -22.31
C GLY A 228 -15.91 -7.19 -23.56
N GLN A 229 -15.12 -8.25 -23.67
CA GLN A 229 -15.01 -9.06 -24.90
C GLN A 229 -16.07 -10.16 -25.04
N ASN A 230 -16.76 -10.56 -23.96
CA ASN A 230 -17.77 -11.61 -24.01
C ASN A 230 -19.16 -11.16 -24.53
N ARG A 231 -19.32 -9.90 -24.95
CA ARG A 231 -20.61 -9.40 -25.48
C ARG A 231 -20.74 -9.41 -26.99
N GLY A 232 -19.72 -9.86 -27.73
CA GLY A 232 -19.64 -9.68 -29.20
C GLY A 232 -19.93 -10.89 -30.06
N THR A 233 -20.17 -12.12 -29.56
CA THR A 233 -20.25 -13.33 -30.41
C THR A 233 -21.59 -14.06 -30.43
N SER A 234 -22.68 -13.39 -30.06
CA SER A 234 -24.01 -14.03 -30.14
C SER A 234 -24.98 -13.33 -31.07
N SER A 235 -24.54 -12.82 -32.24
CA SER A 235 -25.43 -12.39 -33.29
C SER A 235 -24.85 -12.72 -34.64
N GLY A 236 -25.32 -13.84 -35.24
CA GLY A 236 -25.06 -14.08 -36.64
C GLY A 236 -25.02 -15.55 -37.06
N SER A 237 -26.16 -16.23 -37.00
CA SER A 237 -26.48 -17.26 -38.01
C SER A 237 -27.98 -17.39 -38.08
N GLY A 238 -28.54 -16.64 -39.06
CA GLY A 238 -29.88 -16.87 -39.54
C GLY A 238 -29.87 -18.04 -40.50
#